data_16e465561371b8375105f305e688272c
#
_entry.id   16e465561371b8375105f305e688272c
#
_cell.length_a   1.000
_cell.length_b   1.000
_cell.length_c   1.000
_cell.angle_alpha   90.00
_cell.angle_beta   90.00
_cell.angle_gamma   90.00
#
_symmetry.space_group_name_H-M   'P 1'
#
loop_
_entity.id
_entity.type
_entity.pdbx_description
1 polymer ?
#
loop_
_entity_poly.entity_id
_entity_poly.type
_entity_poly.pdbx_seq_one_letter_code
_entity_poly.pdbx_strand_id
1 'polypeptide(L)'
;MLLLTAPLILLTALYLAIANKGKIWFIQQRAGEGERIFSMIKFKTMSDASDSTGQLHPPEIRLIKAGKFIRRTSLDELPQLIHVLKGDMSLIGPRPLPLEYLKLYDAGQRKRHVVKPGITGWAQVNGRHSISWKQKFELDNYYVHHISFGLDLLILFKTIVLLLSFRKDNSLAEQKFTGN
;
A
#
# COMPACT_ATOMS: atom_id res chain seq x y z
N MET A 1 16.80 2.85 -8.81
CA MET A 1 16.08 2.05 -7.78
C MET A 1 15.66 0.69 -8.31
N LEU A 2 14.93 0.55 -9.41
CA LEU A 2 14.42 -0.74 -9.90
C LEU A 2 15.55 -1.76 -10.14
N LEU A 3 16.66 -1.38 -10.76
CA LEU A 3 17.82 -2.26 -10.97
C LEU A 3 18.42 -2.76 -9.65
N LEU A 4 18.47 -1.92 -8.62
CA LEU A 4 18.99 -2.30 -7.30
C LEU A 4 18.03 -3.25 -6.56
N THR A 5 16.73 -3.11 -6.76
CA THR A 5 15.72 -3.96 -6.12
C THR A 5 15.34 -5.20 -6.94
N ALA A 6 15.76 -5.26 -8.22
CA ALA A 6 15.43 -6.37 -9.13
C ALA A 6 15.81 -7.76 -8.59
N PRO A 7 17.00 -7.98 -8.01
CA PRO A 7 17.32 -9.29 -7.43
C PRO A 7 16.37 -9.68 -6.30
N LEU A 8 16.00 -8.72 -5.45
CA LEU A 8 15.09 -8.94 -4.33
C LEU A 8 13.66 -9.22 -4.81
N ILE A 9 13.20 -8.51 -5.84
CA ILE A 9 11.91 -8.75 -6.50
C ILE A 9 11.90 -10.18 -7.08
N LEU A 10 12.95 -10.58 -7.78
CA LEU A 10 13.05 -11.91 -8.39
C LEU A 10 13.04 -13.03 -7.34
N LEU A 11 13.86 -12.90 -6.30
CA LEU A 11 13.89 -13.88 -5.19
C LEU A 11 12.54 -13.99 -4.48
N THR A 12 11.88 -12.86 -4.23
CA THR A 12 10.54 -12.83 -3.61
C THR A 12 9.51 -13.48 -4.53
N ALA A 13 9.57 -13.22 -5.84
CA ALA A 13 8.70 -13.83 -6.83
C ALA A 13 8.88 -15.35 -6.91
N LEU A 14 10.12 -15.83 -6.96
CA LEU A 14 10.44 -17.26 -6.98
C LEU A 14 9.95 -17.96 -5.70
N TYR A 15 10.20 -17.37 -4.55
CA TYR A 15 9.73 -17.90 -3.28
C TYR A 15 8.19 -18.00 -3.23
N LEU A 16 7.48 -16.95 -3.67
CA LEU A 16 6.03 -16.94 -3.71
C LEU A 16 5.46 -17.89 -4.78
N ALA A 17 6.15 -18.10 -5.88
CA ALA A 17 5.75 -19.08 -6.88
C ALA A 17 5.65 -20.49 -6.27
N ILE A 18 6.61 -20.85 -5.42
CA ILE A 18 6.61 -22.13 -4.70
C ILE A 18 5.56 -22.12 -3.59
N ALA A 19 5.58 -21.10 -2.72
CA ALA A 19 4.74 -21.04 -1.52
C ALA A 19 3.25 -20.85 -1.80
N ASN A 20 2.89 -20.25 -2.95
CA ASN A 20 1.51 -19.90 -3.33
C ASN A 20 1.06 -20.57 -4.64
N LYS A 21 1.66 -21.74 -4.95
CA LYS A 21 1.27 -22.60 -6.09
C LYS A 21 1.18 -21.83 -7.43
N GLY A 22 2.20 -21.01 -7.74
CA GLY A 22 2.29 -20.22 -8.96
C GLY A 22 1.55 -18.87 -8.92
N LYS A 23 0.74 -18.59 -7.91
CA LYS A 23 0.00 -17.32 -7.79
C LYS A 23 0.87 -16.25 -7.13
N ILE A 24 1.66 -15.53 -7.92
CA ILE A 24 2.63 -14.54 -7.44
C ILE A 24 2.01 -13.16 -7.25
N TRP A 25 1.09 -12.78 -8.13
CA TRP A 25 0.60 -11.42 -8.27
C TRP A 25 -0.77 -11.22 -7.63
N PHE A 26 -0.94 -10.07 -7.00
CA PHE A 26 -2.22 -9.53 -6.59
C PHE A 26 -2.40 -8.18 -7.29
N ILE A 27 -3.49 -8.07 -8.07
CA ILE A 27 -3.83 -6.87 -8.83
C ILE A 27 -5.12 -6.33 -8.27
N GLN A 28 -5.16 -5.04 -7.98
CA GLN A 28 -6.35 -4.37 -7.48
C GLN A 28 -6.47 -2.95 -8.05
N GLN A 29 -7.68 -2.59 -8.49
CA GLN A 29 -7.94 -1.26 -8.96
C GLN A 29 -7.89 -0.24 -7.82
N ARG A 30 -7.26 0.89 -8.08
CA ARG A 30 -7.07 1.99 -7.15
C ARG A 30 -7.30 3.33 -7.84
N ALA A 31 -7.68 4.35 -7.06
CA ALA A 31 -7.74 5.71 -7.51
C ALA A 31 -6.37 6.38 -7.38
N GLY A 32 -5.90 6.98 -8.46
CA GLY A 32 -4.68 7.77 -8.57
C GLY A 32 -4.95 9.27 -8.60
N GLU A 33 -4.04 10.00 -9.25
CA GLU A 33 -4.16 11.45 -9.48
C GLU A 33 -5.41 11.78 -10.29
N GLY A 34 -6.14 12.82 -9.87
CA GLY A 34 -7.41 13.18 -10.51
C GLY A 34 -8.47 12.07 -10.48
N GLU A 35 -8.39 11.16 -9.51
CA GLU A 35 -9.25 9.97 -9.38
C GLU A 35 -9.15 8.99 -10.56
N ARG A 36 -8.12 9.09 -11.41
CA ARG A 36 -7.87 8.14 -12.50
C ARG A 36 -7.66 6.74 -11.95
N ILE A 37 -8.38 5.79 -12.50
CA ILE A 37 -8.28 4.39 -12.06
C ILE A 37 -7.07 3.73 -12.70
N PHE A 38 -6.25 3.06 -11.87
CA PHE A 38 -5.15 2.21 -12.35
C PHE A 38 -5.14 0.87 -11.63
N SER A 39 -4.57 -0.14 -12.28
CA SER A 39 -4.46 -1.51 -11.75
C SER A 39 -3.16 -1.66 -10.98
N MET A 40 -3.20 -1.42 -9.67
CA MET A 40 -2.05 -1.53 -8.78
C MET A 40 -1.64 -2.99 -8.61
N ILE A 41 -0.35 -3.29 -8.80
CA ILE A 41 0.23 -4.61 -8.64
C ILE A 41 1.00 -4.74 -7.33
N LYS A 42 0.85 -5.89 -6.64
CA LYS A 42 1.61 -6.30 -5.46
C LYS A 42 1.95 -7.78 -5.51
N PHE A 43 2.86 -8.21 -4.66
CA PHE A 43 3.01 -9.64 -4.41
C PHE A 43 1.82 -10.19 -3.61
N LYS A 44 1.36 -11.38 -4.02
CA LYS A 44 0.23 -12.07 -3.38
C LYS A 44 0.69 -12.81 -2.14
N THR A 45 0.43 -12.24 -0.99
CA THR A 45 0.81 -12.75 0.33
C THR A 45 -0.28 -13.56 1.03
N MET A 46 -1.45 -13.66 0.39
CA MET A 46 -2.63 -14.39 0.91
C MET A 46 -3.08 -15.46 -0.09
N SER A 47 -3.52 -16.60 0.43
CA SER A 47 -4.17 -17.65 -0.37
C SER A 47 -5.60 -17.24 -0.77
N ASP A 48 -6.18 -17.99 -1.71
CA ASP A 48 -7.60 -17.87 -2.08
C ASP A 48 -8.48 -18.90 -1.31
N ALA A 49 -8.05 -19.27 -0.10
CA ALA A 49 -8.82 -20.19 0.71
C ALA A 49 -10.22 -19.64 0.99
N SER A 50 -11.24 -20.47 0.70
CA SER A 50 -12.65 -20.16 0.84
C SER A 50 -13.36 -21.28 1.62
N ASP A 51 -14.51 -20.97 2.16
CA ASP A 51 -15.40 -21.95 2.79
C ASP A 51 -16.18 -22.76 1.74
N SER A 52 -17.08 -23.63 2.19
CA SER A 52 -17.93 -24.47 1.35
C SER A 52 -18.92 -23.68 0.48
N THR A 53 -19.19 -22.41 0.82
CA THR A 53 -20.07 -21.52 0.05
C THR A 53 -19.33 -20.69 -1.00
N GLY A 54 -17.98 -20.81 -1.05
CA GLY A 54 -17.12 -20.01 -1.93
C GLY A 54 -16.74 -18.64 -1.35
N GLN A 55 -17.16 -18.33 -0.11
CA GLN A 55 -16.79 -17.10 0.57
C GLN A 55 -15.34 -17.21 1.08
N LEU A 56 -14.54 -16.19 0.81
CA LEU A 56 -13.13 -16.16 1.26
C LEU A 56 -13.05 -16.17 2.79
N HIS A 57 -12.19 -17.04 3.32
CA HIS A 57 -11.88 -17.02 4.75
C HIS A 57 -11.32 -15.67 5.22
N PRO A 58 -11.40 -15.36 6.52
CA PRO A 58 -10.80 -14.16 7.09
C PRO A 58 -9.32 -14.01 6.74
N PRO A 59 -8.81 -12.76 6.59
CA PRO A 59 -7.44 -12.48 6.19
C PRO A 59 -6.37 -13.20 7.01
N GLU A 60 -6.62 -13.41 8.31
CA GLU A 60 -5.72 -14.09 9.24
C GLU A 60 -5.46 -15.54 8.85
N ILE A 61 -6.51 -16.24 8.37
CA ILE A 61 -6.44 -17.64 7.91
C ILE A 61 -5.77 -17.71 6.53
N ARG A 62 -6.03 -16.73 5.69
CA ARG A 62 -5.50 -16.67 4.31
C ARG A 62 -4.04 -16.26 4.23
N LEU A 63 -3.52 -15.58 5.25
CA LEU A 63 -2.14 -15.11 5.27
C LEU A 63 -1.17 -16.29 5.31
N ILE A 64 -0.41 -16.51 4.22
CA ILE A 64 0.59 -17.56 4.16
C ILE A 64 1.79 -17.23 5.07
N LYS A 65 2.48 -18.25 5.60
CA LYS A 65 3.64 -18.05 6.51
C LYS A 65 4.68 -17.10 5.92
N ALA A 66 5.03 -17.30 4.65
CA ALA A 66 5.89 -16.40 3.90
C ALA A 66 5.33 -14.97 3.80
N GLY A 67 4.04 -14.85 3.57
CA GLY A 67 3.35 -13.57 3.40
C GLY A 67 3.49 -12.67 4.63
N LYS A 68 3.51 -13.25 5.83
CA LYS A 68 3.71 -12.49 7.06
C LYS A 68 5.06 -11.77 7.10
N PHE A 69 6.14 -12.45 6.69
CA PHE A 69 7.47 -11.84 6.61
C PHE A 69 7.53 -10.78 5.50
N ILE A 70 7.02 -11.12 4.31
CA ILE A 70 7.03 -10.24 3.13
C ILE A 70 6.26 -8.94 3.41
N ARG A 71 5.08 -9.00 4.06
CA ARG A 71 4.31 -7.81 4.46
C ARG A 71 5.01 -7.00 5.54
N ARG A 72 5.60 -7.66 6.54
CA ARG A 72 6.33 -6.98 7.62
C ARG A 72 7.52 -6.17 7.10
N THR A 73 8.17 -6.64 6.04
CA THR A 73 9.29 -5.97 5.38
C THR A 73 8.86 -5.08 4.22
N SER A 74 7.54 -5.00 3.93
CA SER A 74 6.95 -4.28 2.79
C SER A 74 7.51 -4.72 1.43
N LEU A 75 8.08 -5.92 1.33
CA LEU A 75 8.56 -6.49 0.07
C LEU A 75 7.42 -6.72 -0.92
N ASP A 76 6.19 -6.93 -0.42
CA ASP A 76 5.00 -7.06 -1.26
C ASP A 76 4.69 -5.81 -2.09
N GLU A 77 5.18 -4.66 -1.68
CA GLU A 77 4.95 -3.39 -2.37
C GLU A 77 6.02 -3.03 -3.40
N LEU A 78 7.16 -3.75 -3.45
CA LEU A 78 8.24 -3.48 -4.42
C LEU A 78 7.79 -3.48 -5.89
N PRO A 79 6.85 -4.34 -6.34
CA PRO A 79 6.36 -4.28 -7.72
C PRO A 79 5.69 -2.95 -8.08
N GLN A 80 5.23 -2.15 -7.11
CA GLN A 80 4.65 -0.84 -7.35
C GLN A 80 5.66 0.17 -7.94
N LEU A 81 6.97 -0.09 -7.84
CA LEU A 81 7.99 0.73 -8.51
C LEU A 81 7.78 0.78 -10.03
N ILE A 82 7.12 -0.22 -10.63
CA ILE A 82 6.73 -0.19 -12.04
C ILE A 82 5.72 0.94 -12.31
N HIS A 83 4.78 1.20 -11.39
CA HIS A 83 3.81 2.29 -11.50
C HIS A 83 4.46 3.67 -11.35
N VAL A 84 5.56 3.76 -10.59
CA VAL A 84 6.35 5.00 -10.52
C VAL A 84 7.00 5.29 -11.87
N LEU A 85 7.57 4.28 -12.54
CA LEU A 85 8.14 4.43 -13.88
C LEU A 85 7.10 4.76 -14.95
N LYS A 86 5.90 4.17 -14.84
CA LYS A 86 4.78 4.46 -15.75
C LYS A 86 4.14 5.83 -15.50
N GLY A 87 4.42 6.47 -14.37
CA GLY A 87 3.83 7.74 -14.00
C GLY A 87 2.45 7.65 -13.34
N ASP A 88 1.94 6.44 -13.04
CA ASP A 88 0.69 6.23 -12.30
C ASP A 88 0.84 6.59 -10.81
N MET A 89 2.05 6.43 -10.26
CA MET A 89 2.39 6.69 -8.86
C MET A 89 3.65 7.56 -8.75
N SER A 90 3.88 8.09 -7.56
CA SER A 90 5.15 8.66 -7.10
C SER A 90 5.78 7.74 -6.04
N LEU A 91 7.04 7.98 -5.70
CA LEU A 91 7.64 7.35 -4.51
C LEU A 91 6.94 7.84 -3.25
N ILE A 92 6.62 9.14 -3.19
CA ILE A 92 6.02 9.80 -2.04
C ILE A 92 4.69 10.41 -2.43
N GLY A 93 3.68 10.21 -1.60
CA GLY A 93 2.32 10.72 -1.80
C GLY A 93 1.29 10.02 -0.92
N PRO A 94 0.04 10.44 -0.96
CA PRO A 94 -1.06 9.75 -0.29
C PRO A 94 -1.19 8.30 -0.75
N ARG A 95 -1.42 7.36 0.18
CA ARG A 95 -1.57 5.93 -0.17
C ARG A 95 -2.79 5.71 -1.07
N PRO A 96 -2.68 5.00 -2.21
CA PRO A 96 -3.85 4.74 -3.07
C PRO A 96 -4.84 3.80 -2.35
N LEU A 97 -6.07 4.28 -2.14
CA LEU A 97 -7.12 3.56 -1.43
C LEU A 97 -8.07 2.82 -2.41
N PRO A 98 -8.87 1.83 -1.91
CA PRO A 98 -9.85 1.11 -2.73
C PRO A 98 -10.84 2.03 -3.42
N LEU A 99 -11.29 1.65 -4.64
CA LEU A 99 -12.26 2.45 -5.41
C LEU A 99 -13.59 2.65 -4.70
N GLU A 100 -13.99 1.68 -3.90
CA GLU A 100 -15.22 1.75 -3.10
C GLU A 100 -15.26 2.96 -2.17
N TYR A 101 -14.09 3.49 -1.75
CA TYR A 101 -13.99 4.65 -0.88
C TYR A 101 -14.26 5.99 -1.59
N LEU A 102 -14.13 6.06 -2.93
CA LEU A 102 -14.40 7.29 -3.69
C LEU A 102 -15.81 7.82 -3.46
N LYS A 103 -16.79 6.92 -3.29
CA LYS A 103 -18.19 7.28 -3.06
C LYS A 103 -18.43 7.83 -1.66
N LEU A 104 -17.52 7.59 -0.74
CA LEU A 104 -17.64 7.95 0.67
C LEU A 104 -16.88 9.24 1.01
N TYR A 105 -16.06 9.75 0.08
CA TYR A 105 -15.24 10.93 0.34
C TYR A 105 -16.06 12.21 0.29
N ASP A 106 -15.87 13.05 1.30
CA ASP A 106 -16.24 14.46 1.24
C ASP A 106 -15.28 15.28 0.35
N ALA A 107 -15.60 16.56 0.14
CA ALA A 107 -14.79 17.45 -0.69
C ALA A 107 -13.36 17.67 -0.14
N GLY A 108 -13.19 17.63 1.19
CA GLY A 108 -11.89 17.76 1.85
C GLY A 108 -11.03 16.54 1.62
N GLN A 109 -11.60 15.35 1.77
CA GLN A 109 -10.92 14.06 1.61
C GLN A 109 -10.50 13.81 0.15
N ARG A 110 -11.26 14.31 -0.84
CA ARG A 110 -10.93 14.23 -2.27
C ARG A 110 -9.67 15.00 -2.65
N LYS A 111 -9.28 16.02 -1.88
CA LYS A 111 -8.05 16.81 -2.14
C LYS A 111 -6.79 15.96 -2.20
N ARG A 112 -6.76 14.80 -1.55
CA ARG A 112 -5.65 13.86 -1.62
C ARG A 112 -5.34 13.34 -3.04
N HIS A 113 -6.30 13.44 -3.96
CA HIS A 113 -6.16 13.02 -5.35
C HIS A 113 -5.62 14.14 -6.29
N VAL A 114 -5.31 15.31 -5.75
CA VAL A 114 -4.68 16.41 -6.54
C VAL A 114 -3.26 16.06 -6.95
N VAL A 115 -2.64 15.10 -6.26
CA VAL A 115 -1.28 14.62 -6.52
C VAL A 115 -1.27 13.12 -6.80
N LYS A 116 -0.17 12.63 -7.38
CA LYS A 116 0.04 11.19 -7.58
C LYS A 116 0.08 10.46 -6.25
N PRO A 117 -0.57 9.28 -6.15
CA PRO A 117 -0.44 8.45 -4.96
C PRO A 117 0.99 7.96 -4.79
N GLY A 118 1.42 7.74 -3.53
CA GLY A 118 2.77 7.32 -3.20
C GLY A 118 2.87 5.86 -2.75
N ILE A 119 4.07 5.28 -2.91
CA ILE A 119 4.45 4.02 -2.25
C ILE A 119 4.55 4.26 -0.75
N THR A 120 5.15 5.38 -0.34
CA THR A 120 5.15 5.89 1.03
C THR A 120 4.57 7.31 1.07
N GLY A 121 4.26 7.83 2.28
CA GLY A 121 3.69 9.17 2.40
C GLY A 121 3.56 9.61 3.85
N TRP A 122 3.13 10.85 4.05
CA TRP A 122 3.11 11.48 5.36
C TRP A 122 2.21 10.74 6.36
N ALA A 123 1.04 10.28 5.96
CA ALA A 123 0.16 9.47 6.81
C ALA A 123 0.79 8.10 7.16
N GLN A 124 1.47 7.45 6.19
CA GLN A 124 2.10 6.17 6.43
C GLN A 124 3.23 6.26 7.47
N VAL A 125 4.04 7.34 7.45
CA VAL A 125 5.17 7.48 8.39
C VAL A 125 4.79 8.05 9.75
N ASN A 126 3.58 8.63 9.89
CA ASN A 126 3.11 9.23 11.15
C ASN A 126 1.98 8.45 11.85
N GLY A 127 1.76 7.18 11.51
CA GLY A 127 0.79 6.36 12.25
C GLY A 127 0.32 5.10 11.53
N ARG A 128 0.40 5.04 10.20
CA ARG A 128 -0.02 3.85 9.42
C ARG A 128 -1.46 3.41 9.78
N HIS A 129 -1.56 2.23 10.41
CA HIS A 129 -2.82 1.57 10.77
C HIS A 129 -3.29 1.90 12.20
N SER A 130 -2.52 2.69 12.97
CA SER A 130 -2.83 3.02 14.37
C SER A 130 -3.59 4.33 14.54
N ILE A 131 -3.82 5.08 13.47
CA ILE A 131 -4.54 6.37 13.49
C ILE A 131 -5.90 6.23 12.81
N SER A 132 -6.85 7.08 13.19
CA SER A 132 -8.18 7.13 12.60
C SER A 132 -8.16 7.53 11.12
N TRP A 133 -9.23 7.21 10.38
CA TRP A 133 -9.38 7.64 8.99
C TRP A 133 -9.35 9.16 8.85
N LYS A 134 -9.98 9.89 9.78
CA LYS A 134 -9.92 11.35 9.82
C LYS A 134 -8.49 11.86 9.88
N GLN A 135 -7.69 11.35 10.81
CA GLN A 135 -6.28 11.70 10.93
C GLN A 135 -5.46 11.35 9.67
N LYS A 136 -5.75 10.21 9.02
CA LYS A 136 -5.09 9.85 7.75
C LYS A 136 -5.35 10.89 6.67
N PHE A 137 -6.61 11.31 6.49
CA PHE A 137 -6.97 12.32 5.50
C PHE A 137 -6.40 13.70 5.83
N GLU A 138 -6.36 14.08 7.11
CA GLU A 138 -5.70 15.31 7.55
C GLU A 138 -4.20 15.31 7.20
N LEU A 139 -3.49 14.20 7.46
CA LEU A 139 -2.08 14.04 7.12
C LEU A 139 -1.84 13.98 5.61
N ASP A 140 -2.71 13.31 4.85
CA ASP A 140 -2.63 13.29 3.39
C ASP A 140 -2.84 14.71 2.82
N ASN A 141 -3.81 15.46 3.32
CA ASN A 141 -4.07 16.84 2.93
C ASN A 141 -2.93 17.77 3.35
N TYR A 142 -2.37 17.57 4.53
CA TYR A 142 -1.17 18.31 4.95
C TYR A 142 -0.05 18.13 3.93
N TYR A 143 0.24 16.89 3.51
CA TYR A 143 1.24 16.64 2.49
C TYR A 143 0.94 17.36 1.18
N VAL A 144 -0.29 17.28 0.68
CA VAL A 144 -0.72 17.93 -0.56
C VAL A 144 -0.47 19.45 -0.55
N HIS A 145 -0.68 20.11 0.60
CA HIS A 145 -0.49 21.56 0.72
C HIS A 145 0.96 21.99 1.02
N HIS A 146 1.83 21.07 1.46
CA HIS A 146 3.20 21.37 1.90
C HIS A 146 4.26 20.60 1.12
N ILE A 147 3.93 20.13 -0.08
CA ILE A 147 4.88 19.39 -0.93
C ILE A 147 6.17 20.21 -1.08
N SER A 148 7.28 19.61 -0.67
CA SER A 148 8.60 20.17 -0.81
C SER A 148 9.65 19.07 -0.80
N PHE A 149 10.80 19.34 -1.42
CA PHE A 149 11.91 18.39 -1.40
C PHE A 149 12.35 18.01 0.03
N GLY A 150 12.33 18.99 0.96
CA GLY A 150 12.66 18.75 2.36
C GLY A 150 11.67 17.80 3.05
N LEU A 151 10.36 17.97 2.81
CA LEU A 151 9.32 17.08 3.34
C LEU A 151 9.44 15.67 2.75
N ASP A 152 9.70 15.56 1.46
CA ASP A 152 9.90 14.28 0.78
C ASP A 152 11.11 13.53 1.35
N LEU A 153 12.23 14.23 1.56
CA LEU A 153 13.43 13.64 2.17
C LEU A 153 13.17 13.17 3.60
N LEU A 154 12.42 13.95 4.38
CA LEU A 154 12.00 13.56 5.74
C LEU A 154 11.12 12.31 5.73
N ILE A 155 10.17 12.21 4.78
CA ILE A 155 9.31 11.03 4.62
C ILE A 155 10.14 9.81 4.26
N LEU A 156 11.08 9.93 3.33
CA LEU A 156 12.00 8.82 2.97
C LEU A 156 12.81 8.36 4.17
N PHE A 157 13.41 9.29 4.91
CA PHE A 157 14.17 8.97 6.13
C PHE A 157 13.30 8.23 7.15
N LYS A 158 12.12 8.75 7.48
CA LYS A 158 11.17 8.08 8.38
C LYS A 158 10.74 6.70 7.87
N THR A 159 10.57 6.54 6.56
CA THR A 159 10.24 5.25 5.94
C THR A 159 11.35 4.22 6.19
N ILE A 160 12.61 4.61 5.98
CA ILE A 160 13.76 3.73 6.25
C ILE A 160 13.80 3.32 7.72
N VAL A 161 13.65 4.28 8.64
CA VAL A 161 13.60 4.00 10.08
C VAL A 161 12.47 3.03 10.44
N LEU A 162 11.29 3.21 9.86
CA LEU A 162 10.15 2.31 10.07
C LEU A 162 10.40 0.90 9.54
N LEU A 163 11.00 0.76 8.37
CA LEU A 163 11.35 -0.55 7.79
C LEU A 163 12.38 -1.28 8.65
N LEU A 164 13.38 -0.56 9.16
CA LEU A 164 14.42 -1.12 10.03
C LEU A 164 13.91 -1.44 11.44
N SER A 165 12.87 -0.75 11.93
CA SER A 165 12.31 -1.01 13.25
C SER A 165 11.49 -2.30 13.35
N PHE A 166 11.27 -3.01 12.25
CA PHE A 166 10.51 -4.25 12.19
C PHE A 166 9.19 -4.23 12.99
N ARG A 167 8.51 -3.09 13.03
CA ARG A 167 7.22 -2.97 13.75
C ARG A 167 6.21 -3.98 13.23
N LYS A 168 5.33 -4.45 14.13
CA LYS A 168 4.23 -5.36 13.77
C LYS A 168 3.37 -4.73 12.66
N ASP A 169 3.10 -5.52 11.63
CA ASP A 169 2.11 -5.15 10.61
C ASP A 169 0.71 -5.35 11.18
N ASN A 170 0.04 -4.26 11.52
CA ASN A 170 -1.35 -4.26 12.00
C ASN A 170 -2.34 -3.99 10.86
N SER A 171 -1.93 -4.10 9.60
CA SER A 171 -2.79 -3.82 8.43
C SER A 171 -4.04 -4.72 8.36
N LEU A 172 -4.01 -5.90 8.97
CA LEU A 172 -5.16 -6.80 9.04
C LEU A 172 -6.21 -6.34 10.05
N ALA A 173 -5.81 -5.61 11.09
CA ALA A 173 -6.71 -5.07 12.11
C ALA A 173 -7.29 -3.70 11.72
N GLU A 174 -6.91 -3.14 10.58
CA GLU A 174 -7.41 -1.85 10.12
C GLU A 174 -8.90 -1.95 9.75
N GLN A 175 -9.72 -1.16 10.42
CA GLN A 175 -11.15 -1.06 10.10
C GLN A 175 -11.32 -0.43 8.71
N LYS A 176 -12.30 -0.94 7.95
CA LYS A 176 -12.65 -0.34 6.66
C LYS A 176 -13.19 1.08 6.87
N PHE A 177 -12.89 1.95 5.91
CA PHE A 177 -13.52 3.28 5.85
C PHE A 177 -14.99 3.12 5.45
N THR A 178 -15.89 3.65 6.24
CA THR A 178 -17.36 3.56 6.05
C THR A 178 -18.00 4.92 5.75
N GLY A 179 -17.18 5.95 5.57
CA GLY A 179 -17.65 7.33 5.52
C GLY A 179 -17.65 7.98 6.91
N ASN A 180 -17.89 9.26 6.95
CA ASN A 180 -18.08 10.03 8.20
C ASN A 180 -19.53 10.07 8.60
#